data_bd6221519ca61eeff904357227376a7e
#
_entry.id   bd6221519ca61eeff904357227376a7e
#
_cell.length_a   1.000
_cell.length_b   1.000
_cell.length_c   1.000
_cell.angle_alpha   90.00
_cell.angle_beta   90.00
_cell.angle_gamma   90.00
#
_symmetry.space_group_name_H-M   'P 1'
#
loop_
_entity.id
_entity.type
_entity.pdbx_description
1 polymer ?
#
loop_
_entity_poly.entity_id
_entity_poly.type
_entity_poly.pdbx_seq_one_letter_code
_entity_poly.pdbx_strand_id
1 'polypeptide(L)'
;MSSSSYSNPDVLCETDWVANNLKNSKVRILEVDYDSENAYRQGHIPGAYLVWWKKDINDQNRRDIINKQQFEALMSRVGATPETELVLYGDFNNWFAAFALWVFQYYGHKKIKIMNGGRKKWEMENREYTKDEPAPQSSKYIAHPPDEGIRAYLPDVRRAIERATETVLVDVRSPKEFSGEITAPPEYPTEHAQRGGHIPGANNIPWSQAVKESDGTFKSIEELRTLYEAKGVTPDKHVICYCRIGERSSHSWFVLKYLLGYPSVRNYDGSWTEWGNMIGNPIEK
;
A
#
# COMPACT_ATOMS: atom_id res chain seq x y z
N MET A 1 -31.57 3.86 3.74
CA MET A 1 -30.55 3.36 4.66
C MET A 1 -29.31 4.22 4.40
N SER A 2 -28.86 4.99 5.39
CA SER A 2 -27.64 5.77 5.27
C SER A 2 -26.48 4.80 5.07
N SER A 3 -25.83 4.80 3.91
CA SER A 3 -24.55 4.09 3.74
C SER A 3 -23.60 4.73 4.72
N SER A 4 -23.14 3.99 5.73
CA SER A 4 -22.10 4.49 6.61
C SER A 4 -20.84 4.75 5.77
N SER A 5 -20.32 5.96 5.88
CA SER A 5 -19.11 6.36 5.14
C SER A 5 -17.87 5.79 5.84
N TYR A 6 -16.78 5.59 5.11
CA TYR A 6 -15.49 5.29 5.70
C TYR A 6 -15.11 6.32 6.77
N SER A 7 -14.26 5.93 7.72
CA SER A 7 -13.82 6.81 8.81
C SER A 7 -13.07 8.05 8.30
N ASN A 8 -12.31 7.90 7.20
CA ASN A 8 -11.65 9.00 6.51
C ASN A 8 -11.95 8.93 5.00
N PRO A 9 -13.12 9.39 4.55
CA PRO A 9 -13.50 9.28 3.15
C PRO A 9 -12.59 10.09 2.20
N ASP A 10 -11.95 11.15 2.70
CA ASP A 10 -11.10 12.05 1.93
C ASP A 10 -9.80 11.43 1.41
N VAL A 11 -9.41 10.24 1.91
CA VAL A 11 -8.24 9.50 1.40
C VAL A 11 -8.52 8.72 0.13
N LEU A 12 -9.77 8.69 -0.31
CA LEU A 12 -10.21 8.13 -1.59
C LEU A 12 -10.75 9.22 -2.51
N CYS A 13 -10.62 9.00 -3.81
CA CYS A 13 -11.37 9.74 -4.81
C CYS A 13 -11.88 8.77 -5.90
N GLU A 14 -13.02 9.11 -6.48
CA GLU A 14 -13.58 8.35 -7.58
C GLU A 14 -12.95 8.79 -8.92
N THR A 15 -13.05 7.94 -9.93
CA THR A 15 -12.55 8.20 -11.30
C THR A 15 -13.11 9.49 -11.89
N ASP A 16 -14.36 9.85 -11.61
CA ASP A 16 -14.96 11.12 -12.03
C ASP A 16 -14.24 12.33 -11.41
N TRP A 17 -13.88 12.24 -10.12
CA TRP A 17 -13.13 13.31 -9.49
C TRP A 17 -11.77 13.49 -10.15
N VAL A 18 -11.07 12.41 -10.46
CA VAL A 18 -9.78 12.45 -11.17
C VAL A 18 -9.95 13.07 -12.55
N ALA A 19 -10.92 12.62 -13.34
CA ALA A 19 -11.20 13.17 -14.68
C ALA A 19 -11.47 14.68 -14.66
N ASN A 20 -12.20 15.16 -13.66
CA ASN A 20 -12.50 16.59 -13.50
C ASN A 20 -11.31 17.42 -13.02
N ASN A 21 -10.23 16.79 -12.53
CA ASN A 21 -9.06 17.47 -11.96
C ASN A 21 -7.77 17.32 -12.80
N LEU A 22 -7.83 16.72 -14.00
CA LEU A 22 -6.66 16.52 -14.86
C LEU A 22 -5.86 17.80 -15.13
N LYS A 23 -6.55 18.94 -15.22
CA LYS A 23 -5.94 20.26 -15.48
C LYS A 23 -5.74 21.12 -14.23
N ASN A 24 -6.00 20.57 -13.04
CA ASN A 24 -5.86 21.31 -11.81
C ASN A 24 -4.38 21.38 -11.38
N SER A 25 -3.79 22.56 -11.42
CA SER A 25 -2.38 22.78 -11.08
C SER A 25 -2.01 22.41 -9.63
N LYS A 26 -2.98 22.30 -8.73
CA LYS A 26 -2.78 21.88 -7.34
C LYS A 26 -2.82 20.37 -7.12
N VAL A 27 -3.17 19.60 -8.16
CA VAL A 27 -3.27 18.16 -8.13
C VAL A 27 -2.10 17.55 -8.91
N ARG A 28 -1.53 16.46 -8.42
CA ARG A 28 -0.58 15.61 -9.15
C ARG A 28 -1.09 14.18 -9.14
N ILE A 29 -1.25 13.63 -10.32
CA ILE A 29 -1.65 12.25 -10.52
C ILE A 29 -0.38 11.43 -10.68
N LEU A 30 -0.24 10.37 -9.90
CA LEU A 30 0.92 9.49 -9.91
C LEU A 30 0.47 8.06 -10.18
N GLU A 31 0.98 7.46 -11.24
CA GLU A 31 0.82 6.03 -11.49
C GLU A 31 1.97 5.27 -10.85
N VAL A 32 1.64 4.30 -10.01
CA VAL A 32 2.63 3.53 -9.26
C VAL A 32 2.66 2.10 -9.80
N ASP A 33 3.73 1.76 -10.50
CA ASP A 33 3.84 0.50 -11.22
C ASP A 33 4.98 -0.39 -10.73
N TYR A 34 4.70 -1.70 -10.75
CA TYR A 34 5.73 -2.73 -10.68
C TYR A 34 6.44 -2.92 -12.03
N ASP A 35 5.67 -3.00 -13.11
CA ASP A 35 6.14 -3.15 -14.48
C ASP A 35 5.62 -2.01 -15.35
N SER A 36 6.36 -0.90 -15.35
CA SER A 36 6.00 0.30 -16.08
C SER A 36 5.97 0.11 -17.60
N GLU A 37 6.70 -0.87 -18.15
CA GLU A 37 6.71 -1.15 -19.60
C GLU A 37 5.38 -1.73 -20.07
N ASN A 38 4.75 -2.56 -19.23
CA ASN A 38 3.47 -3.18 -19.55
C ASN A 38 2.25 -2.43 -18.99
N ALA A 39 2.46 -1.36 -18.23
CA ALA A 39 1.40 -0.52 -17.67
C ALA A 39 1.51 0.93 -18.18
N TYR A 40 2.22 1.80 -17.48
CA TYR A 40 2.31 3.23 -17.78
C TYR A 40 2.67 3.53 -19.24
N ARG A 41 3.67 2.84 -19.81
CA ARG A 41 4.12 3.06 -21.18
C ARG A 41 3.14 2.57 -22.25
N GLN A 42 2.22 1.68 -21.91
CA GLN A 42 1.15 1.27 -22.83
C GLN A 42 0.00 2.29 -22.87
N GLY A 43 -0.12 3.06 -21.81
CA GLY A 43 -1.09 4.14 -21.68
C GLY A 43 -1.34 4.47 -20.22
N HIS A 44 -1.42 5.74 -19.89
CA HIS A 44 -1.66 6.25 -18.54
C HIS A 44 -2.66 7.43 -18.56
N ILE A 45 -3.19 7.78 -17.40
CA ILE A 45 -4.11 8.93 -17.26
C ILE A 45 -3.39 10.20 -17.71
N PRO A 46 -4.01 11.05 -18.57
CA PRO A 46 -3.38 12.26 -19.05
C PRO A 46 -2.81 13.13 -17.93
N GLY A 47 -1.52 13.46 -18.02
CA GLY A 47 -0.80 14.25 -17.04
C GLY A 47 -0.30 13.47 -15.80
N ALA A 48 -0.49 12.15 -15.74
CA ALA A 48 0.05 11.33 -14.67
C ALA A 48 1.57 11.16 -14.79
N TYR A 49 2.28 11.29 -13.68
CA TYR A 49 3.71 10.98 -13.57
C TYR A 49 3.91 9.53 -13.16
N LEU A 50 4.92 8.87 -13.73
CA LEU A 50 5.32 7.55 -13.31
C LEU A 50 6.07 7.59 -11.97
N VAL A 51 5.66 6.74 -11.05
CA VAL A 51 6.43 6.31 -9.89
C VAL A 51 6.72 4.82 -10.05
N TRP A 52 7.92 4.51 -10.50
CA TRP A 52 8.31 3.12 -10.70
C TRP A 52 8.72 2.50 -9.37
N TRP A 53 7.90 1.57 -8.86
CA TRP A 53 8.07 0.95 -7.55
C TRP A 53 9.52 0.49 -7.28
N LYS A 54 10.15 -0.20 -8.25
CA LYS A 54 11.50 -0.75 -8.09
C LYS A 54 12.57 0.31 -7.90
N LYS A 55 12.43 1.48 -8.53
CA LYS A 55 13.48 2.50 -8.58
C LYS A 55 13.19 3.73 -7.75
N ASP A 56 11.91 4.15 -7.73
CA ASP A 56 11.56 5.45 -7.18
C ASP A 56 11.21 5.41 -5.69
N ILE A 57 10.78 4.25 -5.17
CA ILE A 57 10.35 4.11 -3.77
C ILE A 57 11.01 2.97 -3.00
N ASN A 58 12.00 2.30 -3.62
CA ASN A 58 12.90 1.36 -2.96
C ASN A 58 14.36 1.81 -3.13
N ASP A 59 15.17 1.70 -2.08
CA ASP A 59 16.60 2.01 -2.15
C ASP A 59 17.32 0.97 -3.03
N GLN A 60 18.21 1.45 -3.89
CA GLN A 60 18.87 0.59 -4.87
C GLN A 60 20.10 -0.16 -4.30
N ASN A 61 20.57 0.22 -3.12
CA ASN A 61 21.76 -0.34 -2.49
C ASN A 61 21.46 -1.11 -1.20
N ARG A 62 20.30 -0.85 -0.62
CA ARG A 62 19.82 -1.48 0.62
C ARG A 62 18.45 -2.04 0.38
N ARG A 63 18.13 -3.16 1.03
CA ARG A 63 16.76 -3.63 1.05
C ARG A 63 15.97 -2.80 2.07
N ASP A 64 15.56 -1.63 1.62
CA ASP A 64 14.79 -0.66 2.40
C ASP A 64 13.95 0.22 1.45
N ILE A 65 13.01 0.96 2.00
CA ILE A 65 12.38 2.07 1.28
C ILE A 65 13.41 3.19 1.05
N ILE A 66 13.13 4.07 0.10
CA ILE A 66 13.96 5.26 -0.14
C ILE A 66 14.17 6.07 1.15
N ASN A 67 15.32 6.72 1.25
CA ASN A 67 15.58 7.64 2.36
C ASN A 67 14.92 9.01 2.13
N LYS A 68 14.99 9.88 3.14
CA LYS A 68 14.38 11.21 3.12
C LYS A 68 14.82 12.05 1.92
N GLN A 69 16.11 12.05 1.58
CA GLN A 69 16.64 12.83 0.46
C GLN A 69 16.16 12.31 -0.88
N GLN A 70 16.10 11.00 -1.04
CA GLN A 70 15.55 10.34 -2.25
C GLN A 70 14.05 10.66 -2.39
N PHE A 71 13.30 10.64 -1.28
CA PHE A 71 11.90 11.04 -1.27
C PHE A 71 11.71 12.52 -1.67
N GLU A 72 12.50 13.44 -1.11
CA GLU A 72 12.48 14.84 -1.48
C GLU A 72 12.80 15.07 -2.98
N ALA A 73 13.74 14.30 -3.51
CA ALA A 73 14.08 14.32 -4.94
C ALA A 73 12.92 13.82 -5.81
N LEU A 74 12.27 12.71 -5.43
CA LEU A 74 11.10 12.18 -6.11
C LEU A 74 9.97 13.21 -6.14
N MET A 75 9.62 13.80 -5.00
CA MET A 75 8.55 14.78 -4.88
C MET A 75 8.86 16.05 -5.67
N SER A 76 10.12 16.49 -5.65
CA SER A 76 10.59 17.63 -6.46
C SER A 76 10.50 17.36 -7.96
N ARG A 77 10.83 16.13 -8.41
CA ARG A 77 10.76 15.70 -9.80
C ARG A 77 9.33 15.75 -10.36
N VAL A 78 8.34 15.38 -9.57
CA VAL A 78 6.92 15.44 -9.97
C VAL A 78 6.29 16.82 -9.74
N GLY A 79 7.09 17.81 -9.35
CA GLY A 79 6.62 19.18 -9.11
C GLY A 79 5.67 19.29 -7.92
N ALA A 80 5.78 18.41 -6.95
CA ALA A 80 4.96 18.44 -5.74
C ALA A 80 5.56 19.35 -4.67
N THR A 81 4.70 19.94 -3.87
CA THR A 81 5.01 20.65 -2.62
C THR A 81 4.21 20.01 -1.49
N PRO A 82 4.46 20.31 -0.21
CA PRO A 82 3.64 19.83 0.90
C PRO A 82 2.14 20.16 0.77
N GLU A 83 1.80 21.18 -0.02
CA GLU A 83 0.43 21.61 -0.26
C GLU A 83 -0.24 20.96 -1.48
N THR A 84 0.52 20.22 -2.28
CA THR A 84 0.00 19.54 -3.47
C THR A 84 -0.88 18.36 -3.08
N GLU A 85 -2.08 18.27 -3.64
CA GLU A 85 -2.92 17.08 -3.54
C GLU A 85 -2.36 15.98 -4.45
N LEU A 86 -1.94 14.86 -3.88
CA LEU A 86 -1.50 13.69 -4.65
C LEU A 86 -2.64 12.71 -4.83
N VAL A 87 -2.77 12.20 -6.04
CA VAL A 87 -3.69 11.09 -6.37
C VAL A 87 -2.85 9.92 -6.88
N LEU A 88 -2.87 8.83 -6.15
CA LEU A 88 -2.16 7.61 -6.51
C LEU A 88 -3.11 6.61 -7.14
N TYR A 89 -2.65 5.93 -8.17
CA TYR A 89 -3.34 4.79 -8.77
C TYR A 89 -2.31 3.82 -9.37
N GLY A 90 -2.74 2.64 -9.73
CA GLY A 90 -1.88 1.65 -10.37
C GLY A 90 -2.63 0.37 -10.70
N ASP A 91 -1.87 -0.63 -11.10
CA ASP A 91 -2.33 -1.99 -11.34
C ASP A 91 -2.64 -2.76 -10.06
N PHE A 92 -3.03 -4.03 -10.23
CA PHE A 92 -3.21 -4.99 -9.15
C PHE A 92 -4.10 -4.45 -8.01
N ASN A 93 -5.23 -3.81 -8.38
CA ASN A 93 -6.16 -3.20 -7.41
C ASN A 93 -5.45 -2.23 -6.44
N ASN A 94 -4.54 -1.40 -6.95
CA ASN A 94 -3.84 -0.35 -6.20
C ASN A 94 -2.87 -0.82 -5.10
N TRP A 95 -2.42 -2.07 -5.07
CA TRP A 95 -1.54 -2.44 -3.95
C TRP A 95 -0.22 -1.67 -3.94
N PHE A 96 0.38 -1.39 -5.13
CA PHE A 96 1.59 -0.56 -5.24
C PHE A 96 1.31 0.91 -4.95
N ALA A 97 0.13 1.42 -5.33
CA ALA A 97 -0.32 2.75 -4.96
C ALA A 97 -0.47 2.90 -3.43
N ALA A 98 -1.01 1.87 -2.75
CA ALA A 98 -1.09 1.84 -1.30
C ALA A 98 0.28 1.79 -0.63
N PHE A 99 1.26 1.08 -1.22
CA PHE A 99 2.63 1.09 -0.73
C PHE A 99 3.29 2.47 -0.88
N ALA A 100 3.12 3.12 -2.04
CA ALA A 100 3.61 4.48 -2.23
C ALA A 100 2.96 5.46 -1.24
N LEU A 101 1.63 5.34 -1.01
CA LEU A 101 0.93 6.16 -0.02
C LEU A 101 1.55 5.98 1.37
N TRP A 102 1.83 4.73 1.78
CA TRP A 102 2.46 4.44 3.07
C TRP A 102 3.86 5.07 3.17
N VAL A 103 4.70 4.95 2.13
CA VAL A 103 6.03 5.60 2.09
C VAL A 103 5.90 7.13 2.16
N PHE A 104 4.94 7.71 1.45
CA PHE A 104 4.75 9.16 1.42
C PHE A 104 4.23 9.69 2.76
N GLN A 105 3.35 8.95 3.40
CA GLN A 105 2.89 9.25 4.77
C GLN A 105 4.02 9.10 5.79
N TYR A 106 4.92 8.11 5.61
CA TYR A 106 6.09 7.94 6.47
C TYR A 106 6.99 9.18 6.47
N TYR A 107 7.08 9.90 5.33
CA TYR A 107 7.77 11.19 5.21
C TYR A 107 6.87 12.42 5.37
N GLY A 108 5.65 12.22 5.85
CA GLY A 108 4.75 13.28 6.31
C GLY A 108 3.95 14.02 5.23
N HIS A 109 3.85 13.48 4.00
CA HIS A 109 2.96 14.06 3.01
C HIS A 109 1.50 13.70 3.31
N LYS A 110 0.68 14.69 3.68
CA LYS A 110 -0.69 14.46 4.21
C LYS A 110 -1.80 14.53 3.16
N LYS A 111 -1.62 15.37 2.13
CA LYS A 111 -2.62 15.61 1.07
C LYS A 111 -2.51 14.54 -0.02
N ILE A 112 -3.03 13.36 0.26
CA ILE A 112 -2.84 12.19 -0.60
C ILE A 112 -4.09 11.32 -0.62
N LYS A 113 -4.46 10.85 -1.81
CA LYS A 113 -5.63 10.00 -2.06
C LYS A 113 -5.23 8.80 -2.91
N ILE A 114 -6.00 7.73 -2.82
CA ILE A 114 -6.00 6.63 -3.79
C ILE A 114 -7.24 6.79 -4.68
N MET A 115 -7.06 6.67 -5.99
CA MET A 115 -8.18 6.54 -6.93
C MET A 115 -8.83 5.17 -6.75
N ASN A 116 -10.08 5.16 -6.29
CA ASN A 116 -10.81 3.95 -5.96
C ASN A 116 -11.03 3.09 -7.22
N GLY A 117 -10.57 1.84 -7.20
CA GLY A 117 -10.62 0.92 -8.33
C GLY A 117 -9.41 0.95 -9.27
N GLY A 118 -8.52 1.95 -9.14
CA GLY A 118 -7.26 2.03 -9.90
C GLY A 118 -7.44 1.99 -11.42
N ARG A 119 -6.42 1.45 -12.12
CA ARG A 119 -6.47 1.27 -13.58
C ARG A 119 -7.68 0.46 -14.02
N LYS A 120 -8.00 -0.60 -13.31
CA LYS A 120 -9.12 -1.49 -13.68
C LYS A 120 -10.43 -0.74 -13.88
N LYS A 121 -10.81 0.11 -12.91
CA LYS A 121 -12.06 0.88 -13.00
C LYS A 121 -12.00 1.94 -14.09
N TRP A 122 -10.86 2.63 -14.23
CA TRP A 122 -10.66 3.63 -15.29
C TRP A 122 -10.85 3.03 -16.69
N GLU A 123 -10.30 1.84 -16.92
CA GLU A 123 -10.42 1.09 -18.16
C GLU A 123 -11.86 0.57 -18.39
N MET A 124 -12.50 0.02 -17.36
CA MET A 124 -13.89 -0.44 -17.44
C MET A 124 -14.88 0.68 -17.80
N GLU A 125 -14.57 1.91 -17.38
CA GLU A 125 -15.35 3.11 -17.72
C GLU A 125 -14.98 3.67 -19.10
N ASN A 126 -14.08 3.02 -19.85
CA ASN A 126 -13.57 3.44 -21.16
C ASN A 126 -13.05 4.88 -21.17
N ARG A 127 -12.36 5.29 -20.09
CA ARG A 127 -11.78 6.62 -19.99
C ARG A 127 -10.48 6.72 -20.77
N GLU A 128 -10.16 7.93 -21.17
CA GLU A 128 -8.99 8.21 -22.01
C GLU A 128 -7.67 7.88 -21.30
N TYR A 129 -6.77 7.28 -22.06
CA TYR A 129 -5.35 7.16 -21.76
C TYR A 129 -4.52 7.91 -22.83
N THR A 130 -3.34 8.35 -22.43
CA THR A 130 -2.32 8.90 -23.32
C THR A 130 -1.01 8.14 -23.17
N LYS A 131 -0.12 8.30 -24.15
CA LYS A 131 1.30 7.91 -24.04
C LYS A 131 2.22 9.12 -23.90
N ASP A 132 1.65 10.33 -23.90
CA ASP A 132 2.40 11.57 -23.77
C ASP A 132 2.83 11.76 -22.30
N GLU A 133 4.13 11.72 -22.06
CA GLU A 133 4.66 12.00 -20.74
C GLU A 133 4.38 13.45 -20.31
N PRO A 134 4.01 13.68 -19.05
CA PRO A 134 3.77 15.03 -18.57
C PRO A 134 5.04 15.88 -18.69
N ALA A 135 4.87 17.16 -18.99
CA ALA A 135 6.00 18.08 -19.02
C ALA A 135 6.78 18.06 -17.72
N PRO A 136 8.12 18.01 -17.77
CA PRO A 136 8.94 18.02 -16.56
C PRO A 136 8.60 19.25 -15.71
N GLN A 137 8.34 19.02 -14.44
CA GLN A 137 8.15 20.06 -13.46
C GLN A 137 9.21 19.90 -12.37
N SER A 138 9.56 21.00 -11.76
CA SER A 138 10.45 20.96 -10.62
C SER A 138 9.91 21.84 -9.50
N SER A 139 10.06 21.37 -8.29
CA SER A 139 9.74 22.12 -7.08
C SER A 139 10.86 21.90 -6.06
N LYS A 140 10.79 22.63 -4.96
CA LYS A 140 11.60 22.33 -3.78
C LYS A 140 10.69 21.67 -2.75
N TYR A 141 10.88 20.37 -2.53
CA TYR A 141 10.16 19.65 -1.50
C TYR A 141 11.03 19.45 -0.26
N ILE A 142 10.47 19.69 0.91
CA ILE A 142 11.12 19.43 2.21
C ILE A 142 10.21 18.48 2.99
N ALA A 143 10.69 17.27 3.23
CA ALA A 143 9.96 16.24 3.94
C ALA A 143 10.08 16.43 5.46
N HIS A 144 9.10 15.90 6.18
CA HIS A 144 9.18 15.75 7.62
C HIS A 144 10.17 14.63 8.02
N PRO A 145 10.60 14.56 9.27
CA PRO A 145 11.23 13.36 9.81
C PRO A 145 10.31 12.14 9.63
N PRO A 146 10.88 10.92 9.51
CA PRO A 146 10.10 9.70 9.41
C PRO A 146 9.10 9.51 10.55
N ASP A 147 7.87 9.10 10.22
CA ASP A 147 6.88 8.67 11.20
C ASP A 147 7.04 7.18 11.52
N GLU A 148 7.86 6.89 12.52
CA GLU A 148 8.09 5.52 12.99
C GLU A 148 6.84 4.85 13.57
N GLY A 149 5.79 5.62 13.84
CA GLY A 149 4.52 5.10 14.36
C GLY A 149 3.72 4.26 13.37
N ILE A 150 4.02 4.35 12.07
CA ILE A 150 3.32 3.60 11.01
C ILE A 150 4.12 2.43 10.46
N ARG A 151 5.40 2.29 10.83
CA ARG A 151 6.30 1.21 10.42
C ARG A 151 6.61 0.28 11.59
N ALA A 152 6.61 -1.02 11.36
CA ALA A 152 7.05 -2.02 12.31
C ALA A 152 8.34 -2.69 11.81
N TYR A 153 9.20 -3.03 12.74
CA TYR A 153 10.47 -3.72 12.50
C TYR A 153 10.48 -5.10 13.16
N LEU A 154 11.45 -5.94 12.82
CA LEU A 154 11.60 -7.28 13.40
C LEU A 154 11.48 -7.34 14.94
N PRO A 155 12.09 -6.42 15.72
CA PRO A 155 11.91 -6.42 17.18
C PRO A 155 10.47 -6.16 17.63
N ASP A 156 9.70 -5.36 16.85
CA ASP A 156 8.29 -5.10 17.15
C ASP A 156 7.45 -6.37 16.96
N VAL A 157 7.72 -7.11 15.88
CA VAL A 157 7.02 -8.37 15.58
C VAL A 157 7.34 -9.43 16.62
N ARG A 158 8.59 -9.53 17.09
CA ARG A 158 8.96 -10.43 18.20
C ARG A 158 8.19 -10.10 19.47
N ARG A 159 8.11 -8.81 19.82
CA ARG A 159 7.30 -8.36 20.98
C ARG A 159 5.80 -8.63 20.79
N ALA A 160 5.29 -8.54 19.56
CA ALA A 160 3.89 -8.81 19.26
C ALA A 160 3.50 -10.26 19.56
N ILE A 161 4.38 -11.23 19.27
CA ILE A 161 4.16 -12.64 19.60
C ILE A 161 4.08 -12.84 21.12
N GLU A 162 4.93 -12.16 21.88
CA GLU A 162 4.93 -12.23 23.34
C GLU A 162 3.70 -11.55 23.98
N ARG A 163 3.09 -10.58 23.27
CA ARG A 163 1.94 -9.78 23.70
C ARG A 163 0.68 -10.01 22.84
N ALA A 164 0.39 -11.27 22.57
CA ALA A 164 -0.72 -11.66 21.67
C ALA A 164 -2.12 -11.20 22.15
N THR A 165 -2.27 -10.83 23.43
CA THR A 165 -3.52 -10.25 23.94
C THR A 165 -3.71 -8.77 23.57
N GLU A 166 -2.65 -8.03 23.31
CA GLU A 166 -2.65 -6.60 23.01
C GLU A 166 -2.41 -6.32 21.52
N THR A 167 -1.63 -7.18 20.85
CA THR A 167 -1.20 -7.01 19.47
C THR A 167 -1.68 -8.15 18.59
N VAL A 168 -2.22 -7.81 17.42
CA VAL A 168 -2.65 -8.79 16.42
C VAL A 168 -1.76 -8.68 15.18
N LEU A 169 -1.21 -9.81 14.76
CA LEU A 169 -0.48 -9.95 13.50
C LEU A 169 -1.44 -10.36 12.40
N VAL A 170 -1.41 -9.65 11.26
CA VAL A 170 -2.24 -9.94 10.09
C VAL A 170 -1.35 -10.30 8.92
N ASP A 171 -1.37 -11.57 8.55
CA ASP A 171 -0.75 -12.08 7.31
C ASP A 171 -1.74 -11.89 6.16
N VAL A 172 -1.39 -11.02 5.23
CA VAL A 172 -2.27 -10.68 4.12
C VAL A 172 -1.98 -11.47 2.85
N ARG A 173 -1.08 -12.46 2.93
CA ARG A 173 -0.73 -13.36 1.84
C ARG A 173 -1.88 -14.35 1.55
N SER A 174 -1.75 -15.07 0.45
CA SER A 174 -2.68 -16.15 0.12
C SER A 174 -2.68 -17.25 1.19
N PRO A 175 -3.77 -18.03 1.32
CA PRO A 175 -3.82 -19.18 2.23
C PRO A 175 -2.69 -20.21 1.97
N LYS A 176 -2.28 -20.38 0.72
CA LYS A 176 -1.17 -21.29 0.34
C LYS A 176 0.20 -20.78 0.82
N GLU A 177 0.43 -19.47 0.77
CA GLU A 177 1.64 -18.87 1.35
C GLU A 177 1.61 -18.99 2.89
N PHE A 178 0.45 -18.77 3.49
CA PHE A 178 0.25 -18.83 4.94
C PHE A 178 0.50 -20.26 5.49
N SER A 179 -0.07 -21.29 4.85
CA SER A 179 0.15 -22.68 5.25
C SER A 179 1.56 -23.20 4.96
N GLY A 180 2.33 -22.47 4.14
CA GLY A 180 3.65 -22.90 3.70
C GLY A 180 3.63 -23.91 2.55
N GLU A 181 2.48 -24.10 1.88
CA GLU A 181 2.39 -24.89 0.64
C GLU A 181 3.25 -24.29 -0.47
N ILE A 182 3.28 -22.95 -0.54
CA ILE A 182 4.18 -22.19 -1.41
C ILE A 182 4.93 -21.12 -0.61
N THR A 183 6.11 -20.72 -1.06
CA THR A 183 6.91 -19.67 -0.42
C THR A 183 6.66 -18.30 -1.01
N ALA A 184 6.22 -18.23 -2.27
CA ALA A 184 5.80 -17.00 -2.95
C ALA A 184 4.90 -17.35 -4.15
N PRO A 185 4.12 -16.37 -4.66
CA PRO A 185 3.39 -16.54 -5.90
C PRO A 185 4.34 -16.80 -7.07
N PRO A 186 4.00 -17.71 -8.02
CA PRO A 186 4.86 -18.05 -9.16
C PRO A 186 5.22 -16.85 -10.05
N GLU A 187 4.36 -15.85 -10.10
CA GLU A 187 4.51 -14.64 -10.90
C GLU A 187 5.62 -13.70 -10.36
N TYR A 188 6.06 -13.94 -9.12
CA TYR A 188 7.08 -13.11 -8.44
C TYR A 188 8.25 -13.97 -7.98
N PRO A 189 9.15 -14.38 -8.88
CA PRO A 189 10.23 -15.34 -8.59
C PRO A 189 11.36 -14.76 -7.74
N THR A 190 11.35 -13.46 -7.45
CA THR A 190 12.38 -12.79 -6.66
C THR A 190 11.95 -12.60 -5.20
N GLU A 191 12.91 -12.45 -4.31
CA GLU A 191 12.69 -12.21 -2.87
C GLU A 191 11.88 -13.32 -2.18
N HIS A 192 12.39 -14.55 -2.24
CA HIS A 192 11.81 -15.69 -1.55
C HIS A 192 12.37 -15.88 -0.14
N ALA A 193 11.52 -16.36 0.77
CA ALA A 193 11.98 -16.98 2.00
C ALA A 193 12.30 -18.46 1.77
N GLN A 194 13.33 -18.97 2.42
CA GLN A 194 13.70 -20.39 2.35
C GLN A 194 12.67 -21.30 3.04
N ARG A 195 11.95 -20.76 4.02
CA ARG A 195 10.96 -21.52 4.80
C ARG A 195 9.54 -21.08 4.43
N GLY A 196 8.64 -22.06 4.27
CA GLY A 196 7.20 -21.82 4.13
C GLY A 196 6.51 -21.79 5.49
N GLY A 197 5.37 -21.13 5.59
CA GLY A 197 4.56 -20.97 6.80
C GLY A 197 4.29 -19.49 7.11
N HIS A 198 4.02 -19.20 8.39
CA HIS A 198 3.66 -17.86 8.85
C HIS A 198 4.28 -17.53 10.21
N ILE A 199 4.19 -16.28 10.62
CA ILE A 199 4.62 -15.81 11.94
C ILE A 199 3.65 -16.37 12.99
N PRO A 200 4.13 -16.97 14.11
CA PRO A 200 3.29 -17.58 15.11
C PRO A 200 2.18 -16.66 15.62
N GLY A 201 0.96 -17.20 15.71
CA GLY A 201 -0.21 -16.46 16.15
C GLY A 201 -0.79 -15.45 15.16
N ALA A 202 -0.28 -15.36 13.94
CA ALA A 202 -0.82 -14.48 12.92
C ALA A 202 -2.18 -14.97 12.38
N ASN A 203 -3.07 -14.02 12.11
CA ASN A 203 -4.33 -14.27 11.41
C ASN A 203 -4.17 -14.10 9.90
N ASN A 204 -4.60 -15.08 9.11
CA ASN A 204 -4.61 -14.93 7.66
C ASN A 204 -5.87 -14.19 7.19
N ILE A 205 -5.66 -13.02 6.60
CA ILE A 205 -6.71 -12.21 5.95
C ILE A 205 -6.12 -11.71 4.63
N PRO A 206 -6.30 -12.45 3.53
CA PRO A 206 -5.78 -12.05 2.23
C PRO A 206 -6.20 -10.64 1.83
N TRP A 207 -5.25 -9.81 1.44
CA TRP A 207 -5.47 -8.39 1.11
C TRP A 207 -6.57 -8.19 0.05
N SER A 208 -6.66 -9.12 -0.92
CA SER A 208 -7.64 -9.06 -2.01
C SER A 208 -9.09 -9.18 -1.53
N GLN A 209 -9.32 -9.70 -0.32
CA GLN A 209 -10.67 -9.75 0.25
C GLN A 209 -11.23 -8.37 0.62
N ALA A 210 -10.41 -7.33 0.66
CA ALA A 210 -10.85 -5.97 0.98
C ALA A 210 -11.38 -5.20 -0.25
N VAL A 211 -11.27 -5.74 -1.45
CA VAL A 211 -11.75 -5.12 -2.69
C VAL A 211 -12.83 -5.96 -3.37
N LYS A 212 -13.62 -5.31 -4.21
CA LYS A 212 -14.59 -5.99 -5.07
C LYS A 212 -13.86 -6.53 -6.29
N GLU A 213 -14.11 -7.80 -6.59
CA GLU A 213 -13.54 -8.44 -7.77
C GLU A 213 -14.03 -7.80 -9.08
N SER A 214 -15.24 -7.26 -9.09
CA SER A 214 -15.85 -6.66 -10.28
C SER A 214 -15.04 -5.50 -10.85
N ASP A 215 -14.68 -4.52 -10.01
CA ASP A 215 -14.12 -3.23 -10.44
C ASP A 215 -12.87 -2.77 -9.65
N GLY A 216 -12.41 -3.58 -8.68
CA GLY A 216 -11.25 -3.26 -7.85
C GLY A 216 -11.49 -2.17 -6.80
N THR A 217 -12.74 -1.69 -6.63
CA THR A 217 -13.07 -0.72 -5.58
C THR A 217 -13.05 -1.37 -4.20
N PHE A 218 -12.77 -0.59 -3.16
CA PHE A 218 -12.87 -1.09 -1.79
C PHE A 218 -14.30 -1.50 -1.45
N LYS A 219 -14.44 -2.54 -0.64
CA LYS A 219 -15.70 -2.98 -0.08
C LYS A 219 -16.28 -1.95 0.89
N SER A 220 -17.58 -2.01 1.17
CA SER A 220 -18.22 -1.12 2.14
C SER A 220 -17.59 -1.23 3.52
N ILE A 221 -17.75 -0.20 4.36
CA ILE A 221 -17.21 -0.19 5.72
C ILE A 221 -17.74 -1.37 6.56
N GLU A 222 -19.00 -1.76 6.35
CA GLU A 222 -19.63 -2.88 7.03
C GLU A 222 -19.00 -4.22 6.63
N GLU A 223 -18.76 -4.42 5.32
CA GLU A 223 -18.08 -5.62 4.82
C GLU A 223 -16.65 -5.70 5.33
N LEU A 224 -15.92 -4.55 5.35
CA LEU A 224 -14.56 -4.49 5.86
C LEU A 224 -14.51 -4.77 7.36
N ARG A 225 -15.41 -4.18 8.16
CA ARG A 225 -15.51 -4.49 9.60
C ARG A 225 -15.73 -5.98 9.82
N THR A 226 -16.72 -6.55 9.15
CA THR A 226 -17.01 -7.98 9.26
C THR A 226 -15.79 -8.83 8.92
N LEU A 227 -15.07 -8.48 7.86
CA LEU A 227 -13.86 -9.19 7.42
C LEU A 227 -12.78 -9.24 8.51
N TYR A 228 -12.49 -8.10 9.13
CA TYR A 228 -11.38 -8.00 10.10
C TYR A 228 -11.80 -8.39 11.51
N GLU A 229 -12.95 -7.94 11.99
CA GLU A 229 -13.41 -8.20 13.37
C GLU A 229 -13.74 -9.69 13.60
N ALA A 230 -14.23 -10.41 12.57
CA ALA A 230 -14.42 -11.86 12.63
C ALA A 230 -13.14 -12.65 12.91
N LYS A 231 -11.98 -12.04 12.71
CA LYS A 231 -10.66 -12.58 12.98
C LYS A 231 -9.99 -11.94 14.20
N GLY A 232 -10.74 -11.23 15.04
CA GLY A 232 -10.22 -10.58 16.23
C GLY A 232 -9.36 -9.35 15.97
N VAL A 233 -9.36 -8.82 14.75
CA VAL A 233 -8.68 -7.58 14.39
C VAL A 233 -9.64 -6.42 14.68
N THR A 234 -9.55 -5.85 15.86
CA THR A 234 -10.48 -4.85 16.41
C THR A 234 -9.76 -3.53 16.73
N PRO A 235 -10.47 -2.38 16.80
CA PRO A 235 -9.83 -1.06 16.96
C PRO A 235 -9.11 -0.85 18.30
N ASP A 236 -9.38 -1.67 19.30
CA ASP A 236 -8.69 -1.64 20.60
C ASP A 236 -7.31 -2.33 20.59
N LYS A 237 -6.97 -3.03 19.51
CA LYS A 237 -5.70 -3.75 19.37
C LYS A 237 -4.63 -2.91 18.65
N HIS A 238 -3.38 -3.22 18.96
CA HIS A 238 -2.27 -2.85 18.09
C HIS A 238 -2.22 -3.83 16.92
N VAL A 239 -2.28 -3.35 15.69
CA VAL A 239 -2.28 -4.21 14.51
C VAL A 239 -0.97 -4.05 13.75
N ILE A 240 -0.34 -5.17 13.41
CA ILE A 240 0.82 -5.19 12.50
C ILE A 240 0.45 -6.05 11.29
N CYS A 241 0.40 -5.43 10.13
CA CYS A 241 0.19 -6.11 8.85
C CYS A 241 1.53 -6.51 8.24
N TYR A 242 1.60 -7.70 7.65
CA TYR A 242 2.75 -8.13 6.87
C TYR A 242 2.32 -8.98 5.67
N CYS A 243 3.17 -9.02 4.65
CA CYS A 243 2.98 -9.90 3.51
C CYS A 243 4.28 -10.63 3.15
N ARG A 244 4.73 -10.57 1.90
CA ARG A 244 6.04 -11.08 1.49
C ARG A 244 7.14 -10.03 1.69
N ILE A 245 6.94 -8.79 1.21
CA ILE A 245 7.92 -7.69 1.20
C ILE A 245 7.32 -6.32 1.55
N GLY A 246 6.09 -6.23 2.07
CA GLY A 246 5.48 -5.01 2.60
C GLY A 246 4.45 -4.31 1.71
N GLU A 247 4.39 -4.60 0.39
CA GLU A 247 3.53 -3.88 -0.55
C GLU A 247 2.04 -4.27 -0.42
N ARG A 248 1.72 -5.57 -0.36
CA ARG A 248 0.33 -6.02 -0.16
C ARG A 248 -0.19 -5.67 1.24
N SER A 249 0.69 -5.69 2.23
CA SER A 249 0.33 -5.34 3.61
C SER A 249 0.09 -3.85 3.79
N SER A 250 0.70 -2.99 2.98
CA SER A 250 0.37 -1.56 2.95
C SER A 250 -1.07 -1.31 2.50
N HIS A 251 -1.62 -2.14 1.61
CA HIS A 251 -3.02 -2.06 1.22
C HIS A 251 -3.95 -2.36 2.41
N SER A 252 -3.69 -3.44 3.17
CA SER A 252 -4.47 -3.74 4.38
C SER A 252 -4.24 -2.71 5.50
N TRP A 253 -3.01 -2.19 5.65
CA TRP A 253 -2.72 -1.08 6.54
C TRP A 253 -3.56 0.17 6.19
N PHE A 254 -3.67 0.51 4.90
CA PHE A 254 -4.51 1.61 4.43
C PHE A 254 -5.98 1.39 4.79
N VAL A 255 -6.51 0.19 4.56
CA VAL A 255 -7.91 -0.15 4.90
C VAL A 255 -8.15 0.02 6.39
N LEU A 256 -7.32 -0.60 7.23
CA LEU A 256 -7.49 -0.57 8.68
C LEU A 256 -7.32 0.85 9.23
N LYS A 257 -6.27 1.55 8.84
CA LYS A 257 -5.95 2.87 9.36
C LYS A 257 -6.93 3.94 8.90
N TYR A 258 -7.25 3.97 7.62
CA TYR A 258 -8.03 5.06 7.05
C TYR A 258 -9.50 4.72 6.80
N LEU A 259 -9.80 3.58 6.21
CA LEU A 259 -11.19 3.25 5.91
C LEU A 259 -11.95 2.83 7.18
N LEU A 260 -11.32 2.04 8.04
CA LEU A 260 -11.89 1.63 9.32
C LEU A 260 -11.55 2.56 10.50
N GLY A 261 -10.53 3.40 10.38
CA GLY A 261 -10.16 4.39 11.40
C GLY A 261 -9.47 3.79 12.63
N TYR A 262 -8.79 2.65 12.50
CA TYR A 262 -8.09 2.03 13.62
C TYR A 262 -6.91 2.91 14.07
N PRO A 263 -6.77 3.20 15.37
CA PRO A 263 -5.77 4.17 15.84
C PRO A 263 -4.35 3.65 15.77
N SER A 264 -4.13 2.35 15.92
CA SER A 264 -2.81 1.73 16.02
C SER A 264 -2.60 0.63 14.99
N VAL A 265 -2.17 1.02 13.79
CA VAL A 265 -1.87 0.08 12.69
C VAL A 265 -0.50 0.39 12.13
N ARG A 266 0.35 -0.62 12.02
CA ARG A 266 1.69 -0.52 11.44
C ARG A 266 1.88 -1.54 10.33
N ASN A 267 2.70 -1.17 9.33
CA ASN A 267 3.14 -2.06 8.27
C ASN A 267 4.54 -2.60 8.59
N TYR A 268 4.71 -3.91 8.59
CA TYR A 268 5.99 -4.58 8.68
C TYR A 268 6.49 -4.93 7.27
N ASP A 269 7.29 -4.06 6.70
CA ASP A 269 7.78 -4.21 5.33
C ASP A 269 8.93 -5.21 5.18
N GLY A 270 9.65 -5.54 6.24
CA GLY A 270 10.55 -6.70 6.29
C GLY A 270 9.83 -8.01 5.96
N SER A 271 8.63 -8.14 6.48
CA SER A 271 7.65 -9.16 6.12
C SER A 271 8.17 -10.60 6.17
N TRP A 272 7.55 -11.50 5.40
CA TRP A 272 7.96 -12.91 5.38
C TRP A 272 9.37 -13.13 4.84
N THR A 273 9.82 -12.31 3.90
CA THR A 273 11.19 -12.41 3.37
C THR A 273 12.24 -12.17 4.45
N GLU A 274 12.01 -11.24 5.38
CA GLU A 274 12.90 -11.06 6.54
C GLU A 274 12.66 -12.19 7.56
N TRP A 275 11.42 -12.38 8.02
CA TRP A 275 11.11 -13.32 9.08
C TRP A 275 11.47 -14.76 8.75
N GLY A 276 11.07 -15.23 7.55
CA GLY A 276 11.25 -16.59 7.09
C GLY A 276 12.72 -16.98 6.82
N ASN A 277 13.59 -16.01 6.58
CA ASN A 277 15.02 -16.22 6.36
C ASN A 277 15.87 -16.07 7.62
N MET A 278 15.33 -15.47 8.70
CA MET A 278 16.11 -15.28 9.93
C MET A 278 16.33 -16.60 10.67
N ILE A 279 17.59 -16.84 11.04
CA ILE A 279 17.95 -17.98 11.87
C ILE A 279 17.33 -17.81 13.26
N GLY A 280 16.71 -18.88 13.77
CA GLY A 280 16.13 -18.92 15.11
C GLY A 280 14.72 -18.31 15.24
N ASN A 281 14.18 -17.68 14.20
CA ASN A 281 12.78 -17.23 14.26
C ASN A 281 11.83 -18.44 14.19
N PRO A 282 10.81 -18.52 15.07
CA PRO A 282 9.78 -19.56 15.02
C PRO A 282 8.85 -19.34 13.81
N ILE A 283 8.27 -20.42 13.32
CA ILE A 283 7.23 -20.41 12.28
C ILE A 283 6.11 -21.37 12.65
N GLU A 284 4.91 -21.12 12.13
CA GLU A 284 3.77 -22.03 12.12
C GLU A 284 3.37 -22.36 10.68
N LYS A 285 2.65 -23.47 10.52
CA LYS A 285 2.14 -23.96 9.21
C LYS A 285 0.67 -24.34 9.32
#